data_add1c41fea5284e6c36aeb831ece681a
#
_entry.id   add1c41fea5284e6c36aeb831ece681a
#
_cell.length_a   1.000
_cell.length_b   1.000
_cell.length_c   1.000
_cell.angle_alpha   90.00
_cell.angle_beta   90.00
_cell.angle_gamma   90.00
#
_symmetry.space_group_name_H-M   'P 1'
#
loop_
_entity.id
_entity.type
_entity.pdbx_description
1 polymer ?
#
loop_
_entity_poly.entity_id
_entity_poly.type
_entity_poly.pdbx_seq_one_letter_code
_entity_poly.pdbx_strand_id
1 'polypeptide(L)'
;FYTVPNSTTTPIKRMTLNQEGQLTVPSQIGFHAGGTNTYNRTSSFVPEFDSEYFDIGGGYNHTNYRFTAPIAGRYFLYFQYLTYPNADPAYKTFLFRKNGSSSGLYDQGFYRGREGEQGNQTSQQMSTYIQLAENDYVEPYVELGGGTFYNYMGSGHSHFWGFLVH
;
A
#
# COMPACT_ATOMS: atom_id res chain seq x y z
N PHE A 1 25.38 14.54 -6.67
CA PHE A 1 25.56 14.59 -5.23
C PHE A 1 25.94 13.22 -4.69
N TYR A 2 26.95 13.19 -3.85
CA TYR A 2 27.48 11.96 -3.23
C TYR A 2 27.56 12.13 -1.72
N THR A 3 27.33 11.03 -0.98
CA THR A 3 27.60 10.94 0.45
C THR A 3 28.51 9.75 0.74
N VAL A 4 29.28 9.84 1.81
CA VAL A 4 30.06 8.72 2.33
C VAL A 4 29.30 8.17 3.54
N PRO A 5 28.86 6.89 3.51
CA PRO A 5 28.28 6.25 4.69
C PRO A 5 29.29 6.17 5.84
N ASN A 6 28.81 6.22 7.07
CA ASN A 6 29.66 6.22 8.28
C ASN A 6 30.61 5.01 8.39
N SER A 7 30.30 3.91 7.71
CA SER A 7 31.08 2.66 7.76
C SER A 7 31.98 2.41 6.55
N THR A 8 32.01 3.32 5.55
CA THR A 8 32.78 3.15 4.32
C THR A 8 33.51 4.42 3.94
N THR A 9 34.59 4.29 3.14
CA THR A 9 35.30 5.42 2.55
C THR A 9 34.90 5.72 1.12
N THR A 10 34.03 4.88 0.54
CA THR A 10 33.60 5.00 -0.87
C THR A 10 32.36 5.88 -0.98
N PRO A 11 32.43 6.98 -1.76
CA PRO A 11 31.26 7.82 -1.98
C PRO A 11 30.15 7.08 -2.74
N ILE A 12 28.92 7.19 -2.26
CA ILE A 12 27.73 6.65 -2.90
C ILE A 12 26.98 7.80 -3.58
N LYS A 13 26.65 7.61 -4.86
CA LYS A 13 25.83 8.57 -5.60
C LYS A 13 24.41 8.56 -5.07
N ARG A 14 23.94 9.69 -4.56
CA ARG A 14 22.59 9.86 -3.99
C ARG A 14 21.65 10.60 -4.92
N MET A 15 22.19 11.46 -5.78
CA MET A 15 21.37 12.31 -6.63
C MET A 15 22.17 12.68 -7.89
N THR A 16 21.51 12.73 -9.03
CA THR A 16 22.07 13.19 -10.30
C THR A 16 21.11 14.17 -10.94
N LEU A 17 21.63 15.30 -11.37
CA LEU A 17 20.99 16.19 -12.32
C LEU A 17 21.75 16.05 -13.64
N ASN A 18 21.07 15.59 -14.69
CA ASN A 18 21.69 15.46 -16.01
C ASN A 18 21.61 16.78 -16.82
N GLN A 19 22.20 16.80 -18.00
CA GLN A 19 22.24 18.02 -18.85
C GLN A 19 20.87 18.39 -19.39
N GLU A 20 19.91 17.50 -19.45
CA GLU A 20 18.52 17.74 -19.82
C GLU A 20 17.68 18.29 -18.64
N GLY A 21 18.28 18.49 -17.47
CA GLY A 21 17.58 18.98 -16.28
C GLY A 21 16.78 17.92 -15.53
N GLN A 22 16.99 16.63 -15.83
CA GLN A 22 16.29 15.55 -15.14
C GLN A 22 17.02 15.17 -13.85
N LEU A 23 16.26 15.17 -12.75
CA LEU A 23 16.73 14.75 -11.44
C LEU A 23 16.43 13.26 -11.19
N THR A 24 17.45 12.49 -10.80
CA THR A 24 17.30 11.11 -10.35
C THR A 24 17.81 10.95 -8.93
N VAL A 25 17.05 10.22 -8.11
CA VAL A 25 17.36 9.87 -6.71
C VAL A 25 17.25 8.34 -6.55
N PRO A 26 18.33 7.58 -6.87
CA PRO A 26 18.26 6.12 -6.94
C PRO A 26 17.87 5.42 -5.65
N SER A 27 18.07 6.10 -4.50
CA SER A 27 17.72 5.57 -3.17
C SER A 27 16.42 6.17 -2.62
N GLN A 28 15.57 6.76 -3.48
CA GLN A 28 14.25 7.22 -3.06
C GLN A 28 13.44 6.04 -2.52
N ILE A 29 13.05 6.12 -1.26
CA ILE A 29 12.24 5.06 -0.62
C ILE A 29 10.92 4.95 -1.36
N GLY A 30 10.59 3.72 -1.75
CA GLY A 30 9.32 3.41 -2.40
C GLY A 30 9.19 1.92 -2.67
N PHE A 31 7.96 1.46 -2.76
CA PHE A 31 7.64 0.06 -2.99
C PHE A 31 6.44 -0.10 -3.91
N HIS A 32 6.32 -1.28 -4.50
CA HIS A 32 5.14 -1.70 -5.25
C HIS A 32 4.95 -3.21 -5.10
N ALA A 33 3.77 -3.59 -4.63
CA ALA A 33 3.35 -4.98 -4.48
C ALA A 33 1.99 -5.22 -5.12
N GLY A 34 1.76 -6.43 -5.59
CA GLY A 34 0.49 -6.93 -6.10
C GLY A 34 0.06 -8.18 -5.37
N GLY A 35 -1.18 -8.60 -5.60
CA GLY A 35 -1.69 -9.87 -5.08
C GLY A 35 -1.75 -10.93 -6.16
N THR A 36 -1.57 -12.20 -5.77
CA THR A 36 -1.64 -13.34 -6.69
C THR A 36 -2.84 -14.24 -6.45
N ASN A 37 -3.46 -14.16 -5.30
CA ASN A 37 -4.48 -15.11 -4.85
C ASN A 37 -5.91 -14.59 -4.98
N THR A 38 -6.82 -15.56 -5.18
CA THR A 38 -8.27 -15.33 -5.18
C THR A 38 -8.90 -16.22 -4.13
N TYR A 39 -9.66 -15.66 -3.19
CA TYR A 39 -10.28 -16.40 -2.11
C TYR A 39 -11.52 -15.70 -1.55
N ASN A 40 -12.35 -16.46 -0.80
CA ASN A 40 -13.48 -15.90 -0.07
C ASN A 40 -13.08 -15.46 1.33
N ARG A 41 -13.64 -14.36 1.80
CA ARG A 41 -13.50 -13.85 3.17
C ARG A 41 -14.88 -13.67 3.81
N THR A 42 -14.99 -14.09 5.05
CA THR A 42 -16.21 -13.92 5.87
C THR A 42 -16.00 -12.99 7.07
N SER A 43 -14.79 -12.50 7.24
CA SER A 43 -14.39 -11.56 8.29
C SER A 43 -13.44 -10.50 7.72
N SER A 44 -13.33 -9.38 8.41
CA SER A 44 -12.39 -8.30 8.06
C SER A 44 -10.94 -8.79 8.00
N PHE A 45 -10.13 -8.25 7.10
CA PHE A 45 -8.80 -8.78 6.80
C PHE A 45 -7.84 -7.72 6.23
N VAL A 46 -6.55 -8.05 6.26
CA VAL A 46 -5.50 -7.35 5.50
C VAL A 46 -5.40 -8.02 4.13
N PRO A 47 -5.54 -7.29 3.02
CA PRO A 47 -5.35 -7.84 1.67
C PRO A 47 -3.93 -8.39 1.47
N GLU A 48 -3.82 -9.57 0.89
CA GLU A 48 -2.57 -10.31 0.71
C GLU A 48 -1.82 -9.85 -0.56
N PHE A 49 -1.16 -8.70 -0.48
CA PHE A 49 -0.27 -8.23 -1.55
C PHE A 49 1.07 -8.96 -1.46
N ASP A 50 1.08 -10.22 -1.88
CA ASP A 50 2.12 -11.23 -1.68
C ASP A 50 3.21 -11.22 -2.77
N SER A 51 3.02 -10.48 -3.85
CA SER A 51 3.95 -10.33 -4.97
C SER A 51 4.61 -8.96 -4.95
N GLU A 52 5.86 -8.91 -4.52
CA GLU A 52 6.65 -7.68 -4.53
C GLU A 52 7.29 -7.46 -5.91
N TYR A 53 7.02 -6.31 -6.53
CA TYR A 53 7.63 -5.91 -7.79
C TYR A 53 8.94 -5.15 -7.57
N PHE A 54 8.97 -4.27 -6.59
CA PHE A 54 10.19 -3.63 -6.08
C PHE A 54 9.96 -3.08 -4.68
N ASP A 55 11.07 -2.98 -3.93
CA ASP A 55 11.14 -2.30 -2.63
C ASP A 55 12.49 -1.58 -2.48
N ILE A 56 12.50 -0.26 -2.65
CA ILE A 56 13.67 0.58 -2.45
C ILE A 56 13.62 1.11 -1.02
N GLY A 57 14.57 0.69 -0.20
CA GLY A 57 14.65 1.05 1.22
C GLY A 57 14.24 -0.06 2.19
N GLY A 58 13.71 -1.19 1.70
CA GLY A 58 13.42 -2.37 2.51
C GLY A 58 12.23 -2.17 3.47
N GLY A 59 11.27 -1.33 3.08
CA GLY A 59 10.14 -1.00 3.94
C GLY A 59 8.94 -1.95 3.80
N TYR A 60 8.82 -2.63 2.66
CA TYR A 60 7.68 -3.53 2.41
C TYR A 60 7.98 -4.96 2.84
N ASN A 61 6.97 -5.63 3.38
CA ASN A 61 7.07 -7.04 3.76
C ASN A 61 5.88 -7.82 3.18
N HIS A 62 6.15 -8.65 2.16
CA HIS A 62 5.18 -9.47 1.46
C HIS A 62 4.63 -10.66 2.27
N THR A 63 5.16 -10.92 3.48
CA THR A 63 4.64 -11.97 4.38
C THR A 63 3.52 -11.47 5.29
N ASN A 64 3.60 -10.21 5.71
CA ASN A 64 2.58 -9.57 6.56
C ASN A 64 1.82 -8.44 5.84
N TYR A 65 2.17 -8.15 4.57
CA TYR A 65 1.48 -7.21 3.67
C TYR A 65 1.51 -5.75 4.16
N ARG A 66 2.62 -5.36 4.82
CA ARG A 66 2.80 -4.07 5.47
C ARG A 66 3.94 -3.29 4.85
N PHE A 67 3.76 -2.00 4.81
CA PHE A 67 4.87 -1.06 4.63
C PHE A 67 5.26 -0.48 5.99
N THR A 68 6.51 -0.66 6.38
CA THR A 68 7.12 -0.07 7.58
C THR A 68 8.05 1.06 7.16
N ALA A 69 7.86 2.25 7.69
CA ALA A 69 8.66 3.42 7.32
C ALA A 69 10.13 3.24 7.76
N PRO A 70 11.09 3.15 6.83
CA PRO A 70 12.50 3.00 7.15
C PRO A 70 13.10 4.26 7.80
N ILE A 71 12.51 5.41 7.56
CA ILE A 71 12.86 6.70 8.19
C ILE A 71 11.58 7.49 8.48
N ALA A 72 11.66 8.42 9.42
CA ALA A 72 10.57 9.37 9.64
C ALA A 72 10.40 10.28 8.42
N GLY A 73 9.15 10.53 8.01
CA GLY A 73 8.85 11.36 6.86
C GLY A 73 7.38 11.36 6.47
N ARG A 74 7.07 12.04 5.39
CA ARG A 74 5.74 12.04 4.79
C ARG A 74 5.71 11.13 3.60
N TYR A 75 4.77 10.20 3.62
CA TYR A 75 4.62 9.16 2.62
C TYR A 75 3.31 9.33 1.86
N PHE A 76 3.37 9.14 0.55
CA PHE A 76 2.18 8.91 -0.26
C PHE A 76 2.00 7.41 -0.42
N LEU A 77 0.80 6.91 -0.08
CA LEU A 77 0.42 5.51 -0.19
C LEU A 77 -0.85 5.39 -1.01
N TYR A 78 -0.91 4.34 -1.80
CA TYR A 78 -2.05 4.02 -2.64
C TYR A 78 -2.30 2.52 -2.65
N PHE A 79 -3.57 2.11 -2.58
CA PHE A 79 -3.94 0.76 -2.95
C PHE A 79 -5.16 0.74 -3.88
N GLN A 80 -5.17 -0.26 -4.74
CA GLN A 80 -6.27 -0.62 -5.62
C GLN A 80 -6.63 -2.07 -5.34
N TYR A 81 -7.92 -2.33 -5.30
CA TYR A 81 -8.44 -3.63 -4.95
C TYR A 81 -9.62 -4.00 -5.84
N LEU A 82 -9.52 -5.12 -6.55
CA LEU A 82 -10.61 -5.64 -7.37
C LEU A 82 -11.45 -6.62 -6.56
N THR A 83 -12.77 -6.44 -6.61
CA THR A 83 -13.73 -7.28 -5.92
C THR A 83 -14.69 -7.94 -6.89
N TYR A 84 -15.17 -9.12 -6.53
CA TYR A 84 -16.25 -9.81 -7.23
C TYR A 84 -17.55 -9.69 -6.43
N PRO A 85 -18.69 -9.54 -7.11
CA PRO A 85 -19.98 -9.35 -6.43
C PRO A 85 -20.66 -10.69 -6.09
N ASN A 86 -19.97 -11.58 -5.39
CA ASN A 86 -20.60 -12.83 -4.94
C ASN A 86 -20.87 -12.77 -3.44
N ALA A 87 -22.17 -12.78 -3.09
CA ALA A 87 -22.69 -12.78 -1.73
C ALA A 87 -22.38 -11.50 -0.93
N ASP A 88 -23.40 -10.75 -0.70
CA ASP A 88 -23.44 -9.37 -0.26
C ASP A 88 -23.11 -9.22 1.25
N PRO A 89 -21.93 -8.73 1.63
CA PRO A 89 -21.77 -8.22 2.97
C PRO A 89 -22.62 -6.98 3.15
N ALA A 90 -23.21 -6.79 4.34
CA ALA A 90 -24.05 -5.64 4.66
C ALA A 90 -23.33 -4.30 4.38
N TYR A 91 -22.03 -4.28 4.54
CA TYR A 91 -21.13 -3.20 4.09
C TYR A 91 -19.70 -3.72 3.89
N LYS A 92 -18.93 -2.99 3.08
CA LYS A 92 -17.49 -3.11 2.93
C LYS A 92 -16.88 -1.74 3.17
N THR A 93 -15.80 -1.70 3.92
CA THR A 93 -15.04 -0.49 4.14
C THR A 93 -13.58 -0.76 3.77
N PHE A 94 -13.03 0.04 2.87
CA PHE A 94 -11.63 0.01 2.51
C PHE A 94 -10.94 1.14 3.25
N LEU A 95 -9.85 0.85 3.93
CA LEU A 95 -9.13 1.85 4.71
C LEU A 95 -7.64 1.50 4.84
N PHE A 96 -6.85 2.46 5.27
CA PHE A 96 -5.52 2.20 5.80
C PHE A 96 -5.56 2.07 7.31
N ARG A 97 -4.72 1.22 7.86
CA ARG A 97 -4.42 1.19 9.30
C ARG A 97 -2.96 1.56 9.52
N LYS A 98 -2.73 2.42 10.51
CA LYS A 98 -1.41 2.74 11.02
C LYS A 98 -1.20 1.99 12.35
N ASN A 99 -0.13 1.21 12.45
CA ASN A 99 0.19 0.42 13.64
C ASN A 99 -0.98 -0.45 14.15
N GLY A 100 -1.74 -1.03 13.18
CA GLY A 100 -2.91 -1.86 13.46
C GLY A 100 -4.20 -1.12 13.84
N SER A 101 -4.17 0.21 13.88
CA SER A 101 -5.32 1.05 14.22
C SER A 101 -5.80 1.88 13.04
N SER A 102 -7.11 1.94 12.84
CA SER A 102 -7.77 2.87 11.91
C SER A 102 -8.10 4.22 12.58
N SER A 103 -7.89 4.35 13.89
CA SER A 103 -8.15 5.58 14.63
C SER A 103 -7.25 6.72 14.13
N GLY A 104 -7.87 7.85 13.80
CA GLY A 104 -7.18 9.03 13.27
C GLY A 104 -6.83 8.97 11.78
N LEU A 105 -7.17 7.90 11.06
CA LEU A 105 -6.97 7.79 9.62
C LEU A 105 -8.26 8.01 8.80
N TYR A 106 -9.39 8.20 9.44
CA TYR A 106 -10.68 8.42 8.78
C TYR A 106 -10.71 9.69 7.90
N ASP A 107 -9.89 10.67 8.24
CA ASP A 107 -9.78 11.93 7.48
C ASP A 107 -8.80 11.82 6.29
N GLN A 108 -8.13 10.69 6.11
CA GLN A 108 -7.04 10.53 5.16
C GLN A 108 -7.33 9.57 3.99
N GLY A 109 -8.57 9.24 3.77
CA GLY A 109 -8.99 8.36 2.68
C GLY A 109 -9.81 7.18 3.18
N PHE A 110 -11.10 7.40 3.28
CA PHE A 110 -12.08 6.43 3.72
C PHE A 110 -13.12 6.23 2.62
N TYR A 111 -13.32 5.00 2.20
CA TYR A 111 -14.45 4.65 1.34
C TYR A 111 -15.34 3.65 2.03
N ARG A 112 -16.62 4.01 2.17
CA ARG A 112 -17.68 3.13 2.63
C ARG A 112 -18.73 3.05 1.54
N GLY A 113 -18.85 1.88 0.91
CA GLY A 113 -19.84 1.67 -0.16
C GLY A 113 -20.44 0.29 -0.09
N ARG A 114 -21.70 0.20 -0.48
CA ARG A 114 -22.26 -1.05 -0.97
C ARG A 114 -21.84 -1.19 -2.43
N GLU A 115 -21.39 -2.38 -2.84
CA GLU A 115 -21.26 -2.65 -4.25
C GLU A 115 -22.65 -2.64 -4.90
N GLY A 116 -22.76 -1.92 -6.02
CA GLY A 116 -23.94 -2.02 -6.87
C GLY A 116 -23.99 -3.37 -7.55
N GLU A 117 -25.19 -3.81 -7.77
CA GLU A 117 -25.69 -4.90 -8.62
C GLU A 117 -24.83 -6.16 -8.83
N GLN A 118 -25.45 -7.30 -8.58
CA GLN A 118 -24.93 -8.63 -8.83
C GLN A 118 -24.40 -8.77 -10.26
N GLY A 119 -23.17 -9.22 -10.41
CA GLY A 119 -22.60 -9.66 -11.68
C GLY A 119 -21.38 -8.88 -12.17
N ASN A 120 -21.06 -7.70 -11.66
CA ASN A 120 -19.95 -6.89 -12.15
C ASN A 120 -18.77 -6.81 -11.17
N GLN A 121 -17.57 -6.93 -11.70
CA GLN A 121 -16.34 -6.63 -10.94
C GLN A 121 -16.29 -5.14 -10.62
N THR A 122 -15.86 -4.80 -9.41
CA THR A 122 -15.71 -3.41 -8.98
C THR A 122 -14.32 -3.18 -8.48
N SER A 123 -13.62 -2.16 -9.00
CA SER A 123 -12.33 -1.73 -8.50
C SER A 123 -12.51 -0.62 -7.48
N GLN A 124 -11.93 -0.81 -6.30
CA GLN A 124 -11.86 0.20 -5.25
C GLN A 124 -10.44 0.75 -5.19
N GLN A 125 -10.32 2.06 -5.06
CA GLN A 125 -9.04 2.74 -5.02
C GLN A 125 -9.00 3.70 -3.84
N MET A 126 -7.86 3.76 -3.18
CA MET A 126 -7.66 4.65 -2.06
C MET A 126 -6.22 5.14 -2.02
N SER A 127 -6.05 6.41 -1.68
CA SER A 127 -4.74 6.99 -1.44
C SER A 127 -4.74 7.80 -0.15
N THR A 128 -3.57 7.93 0.44
CA THR A 128 -3.35 8.77 1.61
C THR A 128 -1.99 9.43 1.56
N TYR A 129 -1.90 10.61 2.19
CA TYR A 129 -0.66 11.31 2.44
C TYR A 129 -0.48 11.42 3.94
N ILE A 130 0.48 10.68 4.50
CA ILE A 130 0.57 10.45 5.93
C ILE A 130 1.97 10.72 6.48
N GLN A 131 2.02 11.32 7.68
CA GLN A 131 3.25 11.43 8.46
C GLN A 131 3.50 10.13 9.23
N LEU A 132 4.67 9.52 9.00
CA LEU A 132 5.14 8.34 9.72
C LEU A 132 6.41 8.67 10.50
N ALA A 133 6.50 8.15 11.71
CA ALA A 133 7.78 8.02 12.42
C ALA A 133 8.55 6.82 11.84
N GLU A 134 9.85 6.76 12.08
CA GLU A 134 10.63 5.57 11.80
C GLU A 134 10.04 4.36 12.53
N ASN A 135 9.91 3.24 11.84
CA ASN A 135 9.27 1.99 12.28
C ASN A 135 7.73 2.03 12.46
N ASP A 136 7.05 3.14 12.20
CA ASP A 136 5.60 3.09 12.00
C ASP A 136 5.28 2.23 10.78
N TYR A 137 4.24 1.40 10.87
CA TYR A 137 3.78 0.65 9.70
C TYR A 137 2.37 1.05 9.27
N VAL A 138 2.12 0.89 7.98
CA VAL A 138 0.80 1.07 7.37
C VAL A 138 0.45 -0.17 6.56
N GLU A 139 -0.82 -0.56 6.64
CA GLU A 139 -1.39 -1.66 5.90
C GLU A 139 -2.76 -1.27 5.33
N PRO A 140 -3.11 -1.69 4.10
CA PRO A 140 -4.49 -1.70 3.63
C PRO A 140 -5.33 -2.62 4.51
N TYR A 141 -6.60 -2.29 4.69
CA TYR A 141 -7.51 -3.09 5.49
C TYR A 141 -8.92 -3.07 4.90
N VAL A 142 -9.58 -4.21 4.91
CA VAL A 142 -10.98 -4.36 4.49
C VAL A 142 -11.82 -4.77 5.68
N GLU A 143 -12.75 -3.91 6.07
CA GLU A 143 -13.77 -4.24 7.07
C GLU A 143 -15.01 -4.79 6.38
N LEU A 144 -15.56 -5.87 6.93
CA LEU A 144 -16.76 -6.52 6.43
C LEU A 144 -17.86 -6.51 7.50
N GLY A 145 -19.07 -6.10 7.11
CA GLY A 145 -20.27 -6.10 7.96
C GLY A 145 -21.09 -7.38 7.86
N GLY A 146 -20.43 -8.55 7.85
CA GLY A 146 -21.05 -9.86 7.68
C GLY A 146 -21.13 -10.28 6.20
N GLY A 147 -21.67 -11.49 5.93
CA GLY A 147 -21.70 -12.06 4.59
C GLY A 147 -20.37 -12.62 4.11
N THR A 148 -20.30 -12.99 2.84
CA THR A 148 -19.09 -13.50 2.19
C THR A 148 -18.59 -12.49 1.18
N PHE A 149 -17.32 -12.18 1.25
CA PHE A 149 -16.64 -11.30 0.31
C PHE A 149 -15.74 -12.12 -0.62
N TYR A 150 -15.93 -11.97 -1.91
CA TYR A 150 -15.10 -12.61 -2.92
C TYR A 150 -13.96 -11.68 -3.32
N ASN A 151 -12.76 -12.09 -2.96
CA ASN A 151 -11.53 -11.37 -3.22
C ASN A 151 -10.92 -11.82 -4.55
N TYR A 152 -10.58 -10.88 -5.42
CA TYR A 152 -9.89 -11.17 -6.67
C TYR A 152 -8.60 -10.34 -6.74
N MET A 153 -7.50 -10.90 -6.25
CA MET A 153 -6.21 -10.22 -6.25
C MET A 153 -5.30 -10.59 -7.42
N GLY A 154 -5.61 -11.71 -8.11
CA GLY A 154 -4.75 -12.23 -9.16
C GLY A 154 -4.58 -11.33 -10.38
N SER A 155 -3.55 -11.62 -11.18
CA SER A 155 -3.31 -11.07 -12.52
C SER A 155 -3.13 -9.54 -12.60
N GLY A 156 -2.57 -8.90 -11.58
CA GLY A 156 -2.25 -7.46 -11.63
C GLY A 156 -3.47 -6.55 -11.49
N HIS A 157 -4.55 -7.03 -10.90
CA HIS A 157 -5.76 -6.24 -10.68
C HIS A 157 -5.78 -5.50 -9.34
N SER A 158 -4.97 -5.97 -8.38
CA SER A 158 -4.89 -5.38 -7.06
C SER A 158 -3.44 -5.05 -6.71
N HIS A 159 -3.23 -3.83 -6.24
CA HIS A 159 -1.91 -3.27 -6.00
C HIS A 159 -1.86 -2.46 -4.71
N PHE A 160 -0.71 -2.51 -4.05
CA PHE A 160 -0.36 -1.61 -2.96
C PHE A 160 1.03 -1.05 -3.22
N TRP A 161 1.14 0.28 -3.25
CA TRP A 161 2.40 0.95 -3.51
C TRP A 161 2.48 2.30 -2.79
N GLY A 162 3.67 2.81 -2.68
CA GLY A 162 3.89 4.12 -2.10
C GLY A 162 5.34 4.56 -2.16
N PHE A 163 5.57 5.79 -1.75
CA PHE A 163 6.91 6.37 -1.73
C PHE A 163 7.01 7.50 -0.71
N LEU A 164 8.24 7.75 -0.27
CA LEU A 164 8.58 8.91 0.55
C LEU A 164 8.50 10.18 -0.29
N VAL A 165 7.76 11.16 0.20
CA VAL A 165 7.67 12.48 -0.45
C VAL A 165 8.77 13.42 0.06
N HIS A 166 8.91 13.53 1.37
CA HIS A 166 9.96 14.31 2.05
C HIS A 166 9.98 14.06 3.56
#